data_7b136c5528c214bf36923c752a757ad8
#
_entry.id   7b136c5528c214bf36923c752a757ad8
#
_cell.length_a   1.000
_cell.length_b   1.000
_cell.length_c   1.000
_cell.angle_alpha   90.00
_cell.angle_beta   90.00
_cell.angle_gamma   90.00
#
_symmetry.space_group_name_H-M   'P 1'
#
loop_
_entity.id
_entity.type
_entity.pdbx_description
1 polymer ?
#
loop_
_entity_poly.entity_id
_entity_poly.type
_entity_poly.pdbx_seq_one_letter_code
_entity_poly.pdbx_strand_id
1 'polypeptide(L)'
;MVYCSFYCNYQSKLKISKYKKMIDTSVFQGKTAAYFTLGCKLNFSETSTFGRMLQDMGVRNAAEGEKADICLINTCSVTEVADHKCRQAINRMVRQHPGAFVVVTGCYAQLEAETISKIDGVDLVLGANEKASLIQYLSDAWTQLQSDSETASDGESLHRHYSVKTKDIKTFAPSCSRGNRTRFFLKVQDGCDYFCTYCTIPYARGFSRNPSISSLVEQARQAAAEGGKEIVLTGVNIGDFGATTHESFLDLVKALDGVEEIKRFRISSLEPDLMSDDLIEYCSRSRAFMPHFHIPLQSGSDAVLKLMHRRYDSALFAHKIELIKKYMPDAFIGVDVMVGTRGETPEYFEETYEFLKRLDVTHLHVFPYSERPGTAALRIPYVVSDKDKKLRSKRLIELSDEKTQAFYSRYIGQEAEVLFEKSTRGRAMHGFTRNYVRVELPAAKSSDDLDNQLVMVRLGGFNHDKTALMCEILDR
;
A
#
# COMPACT_ATOMS: atom_id res chain seq x y z
N MET A 1 -26.07 19.46 -14.03
CA MET A 1 -25.92 20.70 -13.23
C MET A 1 -25.81 20.47 -11.71
N VAL A 2 -25.63 19.23 -11.22
CA VAL A 2 -25.57 18.87 -9.78
C VAL A 2 -24.15 18.49 -9.31
N TYR A 3 -23.23 18.21 -10.23
CA TYR A 3 -21.85 17.76 -9.90
C TYR A 3 -20.87 18.90 -9.51
N CYS A 4 -21.19 20.14 -9.80
CA CYS A 4 -20.32 21.29 -9.48
C CYS A 4 -20.39 21.73 -8.00
N SER A 5 -21.43 21.34 -7.28
CA SER A 5 -21.69 21.76 -5.89
C SER A 5 -20.85 21.01 -4.85
N PHE A 6 -20.44 19.76 -5.11
CA PHE A 6 -19.70 18.92 -4.16
C PHE A 6 -18.20 19.24 -4.10
N TYR A 7 -17.61 19.65 -5.22
CA TYR A 7 -16.21 20.11 -5.26
C TYR A 7 -16.02 21.44 -4.49
N CYS A 8 -17.06 22.27 -4.47
CA CYS A 8 -17.05 23.55 -3.78
C CYS A 8 -17.12 23.41 -2.24
N ASN A 9 -17.77 22.37 -1.71
CA ASN A 9 -17.94 22.19 -0.26
C ASN A 9 -16.70 21.60 0.44
N TYR A 10 -15.84 20.86 -0.26
CA TYR A 10 -14.57 20.36 0.31
C TYR A 10 -13.53 21.47 0.46
N GLN A 11 -13.60 22.48 -0.41
CA GLN A 11 -12.68 23.64 -0.36
C GLN A 11 -13.15 24.76 0.60
N SER A 12 -14.43 24.79 0.99
CA SER A 12 -14.97 25.87 1.84
C SER A 12 -14.59 25.77 3.32
N LYS A 13 -14.04 24.63 3.80
CA LYS A 13 -13.53 24.48 5.18
C LYS A 13 -12.03 24.66 5.33
N LEU A 14 -11.28 24.74 4.25
CA LEU A 14 -9.91 25.20 4.26
C LEU A 14 -9.93 26.71 3.95
N LYS A 15 -9.65 27.54 4.96
CA LYS A 15 -9.30 28.95 4.77
C LYS A 15 -8.00 29.02 3.95
N ILE A 16 -8.10 28.82 2.65
CA ILE A 16 -7.02 29.08 1.71
C ILE A 16 -7.19 30.52 1.23
N SER A 17 -6.20 31.30 1.60
CA SER A 17 -5.91 32.69 1.28
C SER A 17 -6.14 33.05 -0.21
N LYS A 18 -6.55 34.23 -0.39
CA LYS A 18 -6.79 35.25 -1.41
C LYS A 18 -6.33 35.11 -2.88
N TYR A 19 -5.85 33.96 -3.37
CA TYR A 19 -5.54 33.75 -4.81
C TYR A 19 -5.94 32.35 -5.26
N LYS A 20 -7.24 32.13 -5.46
CA LYS A 20 -7.72 30.95 -6.18
C LYS A 20 -7.60 31.27 -7.68
N LYS A 21 -6.43 31.02 -8.27
CA LYS A 21 -6.30 30.91 -9.73
C LYS A 21 -7.20 29.75 -10.15
N MET A 22 -8.20 29.99 -10.99
CA MET A 22 -8.98 28.89 -11.57
C MET A 22 -8.02 28.03 -12.38
N ILE A 23 -7.93 26.74 -12.02
CA ILE A 23 -7.11 25.79 -12.78
C ILE A 23 -7.72 25.68 -14.17
N ASP A 24 -6.96 26.00 -15.18
CA ASP A 24 -7.37 25.75 -16.56
C ASP A 24 -7.18 24.26 -16.85
N THR A 25 -8.30 23.54 -16.91
CA THR A 25 -8.32 22.11 -17.21
C THR A 25 -8.59 21.83 -18.69
N SER A 26 -8.85 22.85 -19.50
CA SER A 26 -9.15 22.71 -20.94
C SER A 26 -7.99 22.09 -21.71
N VAL A 27 -6.76 22.35 -21.27
CA VAL A 27 -5.52 21.81 -21.86
C VAL A 27 -5.41 20.28 -21.78
N PHE A 28 -6.19 19.64 -20.91
CA PHE A 28 -6.17 18.19 -20.71
C PHE A 28 -7.27 17.45 -21.49
N GLN A 29 -8.23 18.16 -22.09
CA GLN A 29 -9.33 17.54 -22.81
C GLN A 29 -8.85 16.70 -23.99
N GLY A 30 -9.29 15.43 -24.03
CA GLY A 30 -8.93 14.48 -25.09
C GLY A 30 -7.51 13.89 -24.99
N LYS A 31 -6.72 14.28 -23.99
CA LYS A 31 -5.39 13.74 -23.75
C LYS A 31 -5.45 12.31 -23.18
N THR A 32 -4.33 11.60 -23.30
CA THR A 32 -4.15 10.23 -22.81
C THR A 32 -3.11 10.17 -21.71
N ALA A 33 -3.33 9.29 -20.72
CA ALA A 33 -2.36 9.08 -19.64
C ALA A 33 -1.97 7.62 -19.46
N ALA A 34 -0.68 7.40 -19.22
CA ALA A 34 -0.12 6.14 -18.81
C ALA A 34 0.38 6.23 -17.35
N TYR A 35 0.17 5.16 -16.59
CA TYR A 35 0.50 5.12 -15.17
C TYR A 35 1.47 3.98 -14.87
N PHE A 36 2.45 4.26 -14.04
CA PHE A 36 3.34 3.24 -13.53
C PHE A 36 3.52 3.39 -12.02
N THR A 37 3.29 2.30 -11.28
CA THR A 37 3.39 2.31 -9.81
C THR A 37 4.38 1.28 -9.33
N LEU A 38 5.37 1.72 -8.57
CA LEU A 38 6.26 0.88 -7.78
C LEU A 38 5.94 1.03 -6.29
N GLY A 39 6.06 -0.05 -5.54
CA GLY A 39 5.99 -0.05 -4.09
C GLY A 39 4.75 -0.71 -3.51
N CYS A 40 4.16 -0.06 -2.51
CA CYS A 40 3.16 -0.66 -1.63
C CYS A 40 1.71 -0.35 -2.06
N LYS A 41 0.75 -0.93 -1.32
CA LYS A 41 -0.70 -0.68 -1.47
C LYS A 41 -1.03 0.82 -1.41
N LEU A 42 -0.28 1.58 -0.60
CA LEU A 42 -0.45 3.01 -0.45
C LEU A 42 -0.12 3.77 -1.75
N ASN A 43 1.03 3.48 -2.38
CA ASN A 43 1.38 4.07 -3.67
C ASN A 43 0.34 3.71 -4.74
N PHE A 44 -0.15 2.47 -4.73
CA PHE A 44 -1.20 2.06 -5.66
C PHE A 44 -2.50 2.83 -5.45
N SER A 45 -2.94 3.02 -4.21
CA SER A 45 -4.11 3.84 -3.88
C SER A 45 -3.95 5.29 -4.36
N GLU A 46 -2.78 5.88 -4.14
CA GLU A 46 -2.46 7.24 -4.59
C GLU A 46 -2.53 7.35 -6.12
N THR A 47 -1.87 6.44 -6.87
CA THR A 47 -1.90 6.45 -8.34
C THR A 47 -3.30 6.27 -8.90
N SER A 48 -4.10 5.37 -8.32
CA SER A 48 -5.50 5.18 -8.71
C SER A 48 -6.33 6.45 -8.53
N THR A 49 -6.07 7.20 -7.47
CA THR A 49 -6.73 8.48 -7.21
C THR A 49 -6.29 9.56 -8.22
N PHE A 50 -5.00 9.65 -8.51
CA PHE A 50 -4.49 10.57 -9.53
C PHE A 50 -5.08 10.28 -10.91
N GLY A 51 -5.19 9.00 -11.27
CA GLY A 51 -5.83 8.58 -12.52
C GLY A 51 -7.27 9.08 -12.63
N ARG A 52 -8.07 8.96 -11.55
CA ARG A 52 -9.44 9.52 -11.56
C ARG A 52 -9.46 11.03 -11.67
N MET A 53 -8.60 11.72 -10.91
CA MET A 53 -8.52 13.19 -11.01
C MET A 53 -8.23 13.66 -12.45
N LEU A 54 -7.39 12.93 -13.17
CA LEU A 54 -7.11 13.20 -14.59
C LEU A 54 -8.31 12.84 -15.48
N GLN A 55 -9.01 11.72 -15.21
CA GLN A 55 -10.21 11.33 -15.94
C GLN A 55 -11.35 12.37 -15.76
N ASP A 56 -11.53 12.91 -14.55
CA ASP A 56 -12.51 13.97 -14.27
C ASP A 56 -12.23 15.26 -15.06
N MET A 57 -10.99 15.42 -15.56
CA MET A 57 -10.59 16.53 -16.45
C MET A 57 -10.61 16.17 -17.93
N GLY A 58 -11.14 15.00 -18.29
CA GLY A 58 -11.26 14.55 -19.68
C GLY A 58 -10.03 13.83 -20.24
N VAL A 59 -9.06 13.44 -19.38
CA VAL A 59 -7.93 12.59 -19.77
C VAL A 59 -8.38 11.13 -19.74
N ARG A 60 -8.19 10.40 -20.81
CA ARG A 60 -8.45 8.94 -20.81
C ARG A 60 -7.18 8.12 -20.54
N ASN A 61 -7.36 6.90 -20.11
CA ASN A 61 -6.23 5.97 -20.02
C ASN A 61 -5.74 5.61 -21.42
N ALA A 62 -4.42 5.59 -21.63
CA ALA A 62 -3.83 5.09 -22.85
C ALA A 62 -4.12 3.59 -22.98
N ALA A 63 -4.47 3.13 -24.19
CA ALA A 63 -4.63 1.73 -24.50
C ALA A 63 -3.26 1.00 -24.53
N GLU A 64 -3.28 -0.32 -24.50
CA GLU A 64 -2.03 -1.10 -24.60
C GLU A 64 -1.34 -0.82 -25.94
N GLY A 65 -0.07 -0.43 -25.90
CA GLY A 65 0.72 -0.04 -27.06
C GLY A 65 0.48 1.39 -27.59
N GLU A 66 -0.47 2.12 -27.03
CA GLU A 66 -0.70 3.52 -27.37
C GLU A 66 0.33 4.44 -26.71
N LYS A 67 0.77 5.47 -27.44
CA LYS A 67 1.59 6.54 -26.88
C LYS A 67 0.72 7.48 -26.05
N ALA A 68 1.11 7.69 -24.79
CA ALA A 68 0.40 8.60 -23.89
C ALA A 68 0.93 10.04 -24.06
N ASP A 69 0.06 11.02 -23.82
CA ASP A 69 0.44 12.42 -23.68
C ASP A 69 1.01 12.74 -22.28
N ILE A 70 0.56 12.01 -21.26
CA ILE A 70 1.00 12.18 -19.86
C ILE A 70 1.46 10.84 -19.32
N CYS A 71 2.64 10.80 -18.69
CA CYS A 71 3.13 9.66 -17.95
C CYS A 71 3.24 9.99 -16.46
N LEU A 72 2.50 9.29 -15.59
CA LEU A 72 2.58 9.46 -14.15
C LEU A 72 3.23 8.25 -13.50
N ILE A 73 4.38 8.47 -12.84
CA ILE A 73 5.21 7.42 -12.24
C ILE A 73 5.24 7.62 -10.73
N ASN A 74 4.66 6.69 -9.97
CA ASN A 74 4.71 6.71 -8.51
C ASN A 74 5.78 5.73 -8.01
N THR A 75 6.76 6.26 -7.29
CA THR A 75 8.04 5.62 -6.96
C THR A 75 8.13 5.15 -5.51
N CYS A 76 8.97 4.15 -5.27
CA CYS A 76 9.26 3.56 -3.97
C CYS A 76 10.75 3.70 -3.64
N SER A 77 11.10 3.79 -2.34
CA SER A 77 12.49 3.92 -1.86
C SER A 77 12.75 3.13 -0.56
N VAL A 78 12.08 1.99 -0.37
CA VAL A 78 12.31 1.17 0.83
C VAL A 78 13.58 0.33 0.76
N THR A 79 14.10 0.05 -0.45
CA THR A 79 15.35 -0.67 -0.68
C THR A 79 16.14 -0.06 -1.84
N GLU A 80 17.46 -0.29 -1.88
CA GLU A 80 18.30 0.12 -3.00
C GLU A 80 17.85 -0.51 -4.33
N VAL A 81 17.41 -1.76 -4.29
CA VAL A 81 16.84 -2.46 -5.46
C VAL A 81 15.57 -1.74 -5.95
N ALA A 82 14.75 -1.20 -5.04
CA ALA A 82 13.58 -0.43 -5.41
C ALA A 82 13.96 0.88 -6.12
N ASP A 83 14.98 1.59 -5.64
CA ASP A 83 15.50 2.82 -6.29
C ASP A 83 16.00 2.54 -7.70
N HIS A 84 16.77 1.46 -7.86
CA HIS A 84 17.25 1.03 -9.19
C HIS A 84 16.10 0.69 -10.15
N LYS A 85 15.08 -0.06 -9.66
CA LYS A 85 13.87 -0.36 -10.44
C LYS A 85 13.09 0.91 -10.79
N CYS A 86 13.06 1.90 -9.90
CA CYS A 86 12.42 3.20 -10.17
C CYS A 86 13.11 3.92 -11.33
N ARG A 87 14.43 4.03 -11.32
CA ARG A 87 15.19 4.64 -12.43
C ARG A 87 14.98 3.90 -13.75
N GLN A 88 15.01 2.56 -13.73
CA GLN A 88 14.71 1.77 -14.93
C GLN A 88 13.29 2.01 -15.45
N ALA A 89 12.31 2.11 -14.56
CA ALA A 89 10.91 2.37 -14.92
C ALA A 89 10.75 3.77 -15.53
N ILE A 90 11.36 4.81 -14.94
CA ILE A 90 11.34 6.18 -15.49
C ILE A 90 11.91 6.16 -16.92
N ASN A 91 13.11 5.65 -17.10
CA ASN A 91 13.75 5.57 -18.43
C ASN A 91 12.94 4.76 -19.44
N ARG A 92 12.25 3.70 -18.98
CA ARG A 92 11.38 2.89 -19.84
C ARG A 92 10.16 3.68 -20.28
N MET A 93 9.48 4.37 -19.36
CA MET A 93 8.29 5.17 -19.65
C MET A 93 8.61 6.31 -20.62
N VAL A 94 9.71 7.03 -20.42
CA VAL A 94 10.18 8.09 -21.33
C VAL A 94 10.40 7.52 -22.75
N ARG A 95 11.02 6.35 -22.87
CA ARG A 95 11.26 5.73 -24.19
C ARG A 95 9.99 5.17 -24.85
N GLN A 96 9.05 4.65 -24.08
CA GLN A 96 7.79 4.09 -24.58
C GLN A 96 6.82 5.18 -25.04
N HIS A 97 6.89 6.37 -24.44
CA HIS A 97 6.00 7.49 -24.70
C HIS A 97 6.81 8.76 -25.06
N PRO A 98 7.50 8.77 -26.19
CA PRO A 98 8.32 9.91 -26.60
C PRO A 98 7.45 11.16 -26.79
N GLY A 99 7.86 12.27 -26.19
CA GLY A 99 7.10 13.55 -26.21
C GLY A 99 5.98 13.62 -25.18
N ALA A 100 5.77 12.58 -24.33
CA ALA A 100 4.85 12.67 -23.21
C ALA A 100 5.36 13.60 -22.12
N PHE A 101 4.46 14.27 -21.42
CA PHE A 101 4.76 14.99 -20.19
C PHE A 101 4.93 14.00 -19.04
N VAL A 102 6.15 13.88 -18.53
CA VAL A 102 6.51 12.87 -17.52
C VAL A 102 6.53 13.45 -16.11
N VAL A 103 5.62 12.97 -15.28
CA VAL A 103 5.50 13.32 -13.86
C VAL A 103 5.98 12.19 -12.98
N VAL A 104 6.94 12.46 -12.10
CA VAL A 104 7.45 11.49 -11.13
C VAL A 104 7.08 11.93 -9.71
N THR A 105 6.51 11.03 -8.93
CA THR A 105 6.16 11.26 -7.52
C THR A 105 6.48 10.02 -6.68
N GLY A 106 6.23 10.06 -5.38
CA GLY A 106 6.42 8.91 -4.48
C GLY A 106 7.58 9.09 -3.51
N CYS A 107 7.94 8.00 -2.82
CA CYS A 107 8.97 8.06 -1.77
C CYS A 107 10.36 8.35 -2.35
N TYR A 108 10.71 7.76 -3.48
CA TYR A 108 11.98 8.03 -4.14
C TYR A 108 12.03 9.47 -4.69
N ALA A 109 10.92 9.97 -5.26
CA ALA A 109 10.82 11.34 -5.71
C ALA A 109 10.99 12.38 -4.58
N GLN A 110 10.54 12.07 -3.36
CA GLN A 110 10.75 12.92 -2.19
C GLN A 110 12.22 12.96 -1.75
N LEU A 111 12.89 11.81 -1.75
CA LEU A 111 14.26 11.69 -1.24
C LEU A 111 15.32 12.18 -2.25
N GLU A 112 15.06 11.99 -3.54
CA GLU A 112 16.01 12.22 -4.62
C GLU A 112 15.43 13.14 -5.73
N ALA A 113 14.64 14.14 -5.32
CA ALA A 113 13.90 15.00 -6.26
C ALA A 113 14.81 15.66 -7.30
N GLU A 114 15.95 16.21 -6.85
CA GLU A 114 16.93 16.87 -7.71
C GLU A 114 17.59 15.86 -8.69
N THR A 115 17.97 14.69 -8.21
CA THR A 115 18.57 13.63 -9.05
C THR A 115 17.61 13.16 -10.13
N ILE A 116 16.33 12.99 -9.78
CA ILE A 116 15.31 12.52 -10.73
C ILE A 116 14.96 13.61 -11.74
N SER A 117 14.91 14.88 -11.33
CA SER A 117 14.61 15.98 -12.26
C SER A 117 15.65 16.17 -13.36
N LYS A 118 16.87 15.67 -13.16
CA LYS A 118 17.95 15.68 -14.15
C LYS A 118 17.93 14.49 -15.14
N ILE A 119 16.96 13.59 -14.99
CA ILE A 119 16.80 12.48 -15.96
C ILE A 119 16.14 13.05 -17.21
N ASP A 120 16.78 12.84 -18.37
CA ASP A 120 16.26 13.30 -19.65
C ASP A 120 14.83 12.79 -19.89
N GLY A 121 13.93 13.71 -20.26
CA GLY A 121 12.52 13.42 -20.51
C GLY A 121 11.66 13.39 -19.24
N VAL A 122 12.17 13.79 -18.07
CA VAL A 122 11.36 14.04 -16.87
C VAL A 122 11.05 15.53 -16.79
N ASP A 123 9.76 15.88 -16.81
CA ASP A 123 9.30 17.27 -16.84
C ASP A 123 8.97 17.82 -15.46
N LEU A 124 8.48 16.93 -14.56
CA LEU A 124 7.97 17.35 -13.25
C LEU A 124 8.25 16.29 -12.17
N VAL A 125 8.84 16.69 -11.06
CA VAL A 125 9.01 15.83 -9.87
C VAL A 125 8.28 16.43 -8.69
N LEU A 126 7.39 15.65 -8.06
CA LEU A 126 6.57 16.08 -6.93
C LEU A 126 6.86 15.24 -5.68
N GLY A 127 7.20 15.92 -4.58
CA GLY A 127 7.38 15.32 -3.27
C GLY A 127 6.08 14.89 -2.59
N ALA A 128 6.21 14.45 -1.34
CA ALA A 128 5.08 13.89 -0.59
C ALA A 128 4.03 14.96 -0.21
N ASN A 129 4.46 16.19 0.06
CA ASN A 129 3.55 17.27 0.44
C ASN A 129 2.76 17.80 -0.76
N GLU A 130 3.38 17.82 -1.93
CA GLU A 130 2.85 18.39 -3.17
C GLU A 130 1.80 17.49 -3.84
N LYS A 131 1.75 16.22 -3.49
CA LYS A 131 0.80 15.23 -4.04
C LYS A 131 -0.66 15.66 -3.96
N ALA A 132 -1.05 16.35 -2.89
CA ALA A 132 -2.44 16.83 -2.72
C ALA A 132 -2.83 17.88 -3.75
N SER A 133 -1.85 18.55 -4.35
CA SER A 133 -2.03 19.61 -5.36
C SER A 133 -1.46 19.20 -6.72
N LEU A 134 -1.35 17.89 -7.00
CA LEU A 134 -0.75 17.34 -8.22
C LEU A 134 -1.32 18.00 -9.47
N ILE A 135 -2.64 18.16 -9.55
CA ILE A 135 -3.32 18.75 -10.72
C ILE A 135 -2.91 20.21 -10.94
N GLN A 136 -2.76 20.97 -9.84
CA GLN A 136 -2.32 22.37 -9.94
C GLN A 136 -0.90 22.44 -10.51
N TYR A 137 0.03 21.65 -9.94
CA TYR A 137 1.41 21.62 -10.42
C TYR A 137 1.51 21.16 -11.89
N LEU A 138 0.72 20.15 -12.25
CA LEU A 138 0.67 19.64 -13.62
C LEU A 138 0.15 20.71 -14.59
N SER A 139 -0.95 21.40 -14.25
CA SER A 139 -1.51 22.47 -15.08
C SER A 139 -0.54 23.63 -15.26
N ASP A 140 0.05 24.10 -14.15
CA ASP A 140 0.99 25.22 -14.19
C ASP A 140 2.23 24.87 -15.03
N ALA A 141 2.79 23.68 -14.85
CA ALA A 141 3.97 23.22 -15.59
C ALA A 141 3.67 22.99 -17.08
N TRP A 142 2.50 22.42 -17.39
CA TRP A 142 2.05 22.22 -18.77
C TRP A 142 1.88 23.54 -19.53
N THR A 143 1.21 24.53 -18.92
CA THR A 143 1.00 25.86 -19.52
C THR A 143 2.34 26.56 -19.77
N GLN A 144 3.28 26.46 -18.84
CA GLN A 144 4.61 27.05 -19.01
C GLN A 144 5.39 26.40 -20.17
N LEU A 145 5.32 25.07 -20.34
CA LEU A 145 5.98 24.40 -21.46
C LEU A 145 5.44 24.86 -22.82
N GLN A 146 4.12 25.12 -22.91
CA GLN A 146 3.53 25.64 -24.13
C GLN A 146 4.02 27.06 -24.44
N SER A 147 4.12 27.93 -23.43
CA SER A 147 4.64 29.29 -23.61
C SER A 147 6.13 29.32 -23.94
N ASP A 148 6.92 28.44 -23.33
CA ASP A 148 8.36 28.36 -23.55
C ASP A 148 8.68 27.78 -24.95
N SER A 149 7.86 26.85 -25.48
CA SER A 149 8.00 26.32 -26.83
C SER A 149 7.77 27.34 -27.95
N GLU A 150 7.04 28.41 -27.67
CA GLU A 150 6.84 29.54 -28.58
C GLU A 150 8.01 30.54 -28.59
N THR A 151 8.85 30.52 -27.54
CA THR A 151 9.91 31.52 -27.32
C THR A 151 11.34 30.96 -27.30
N ALA A 152 11.52 29.65 -27.14
CA ALA A 152 12.83 29.03 -26.98
C ALA A 152 13.46 28.58 -28.31
N SER A 153 14.67 29.08 -28.59
CA SER A 153 15.52 28.70 -29.71
C SER A 153 16.49 27.57 -29.38
N ASP A 154 16.49 26.95 -28.23
CA ASP A 154 17.33 25.79 -27.93
C ASP A 154 16.72 24.99 -26.75
N GLY A 155 16.55 23.67 -26.94
CA GLY A 155 15.85 22.73 -26.09
C GLY A 155 16.46 22.50 -24.69
N GLU A 156 16.46 23.51 -23.86
CA GLU A 156 16.72 23.31 -22.43
C GLU A 156 15.52 22.65 -21.76
N SER A 157 15.69 21.38 -21.37
CA SER A 157 14.75 20.67 -20.49
C SER A 157 14.66 21.41 -19.15
N LEU A 158 13.50 22.00 -18.86
CA LEU A 158 13.24 22.66 -17.59
C LEU A 158 13.08 21.60 -16.50
N HIS A 159 14.15 21.33 -15.77
CA HIS A 159 14.21 20.39 -14.65
C HIS A 159 13.40 20.91 -13.43
N ARG A 160 12.10 20.68 -13.44
CA ARG A 160 11.21 21.16 -12.37
C ARG A 160 11.04 20.12 -11.29
N HIS A 161 11.41 20.48 -10.08
CA HIS A 161 11.09 19.66 -8.92
C HIS A 161 10.53 20.52 -7.77
N TYR A 162 9.54 19.96 -7.09
CA TYR A 162 8.92 20.55 -5.92
C TYR A 162 8.93 19.52 -4.81
N SER A 163 9.67 19.80 -3.76
CA SER A 163 9.70 18.97 -2.56
C SER A 163 10.06 19.84 -1.36
N VAL A 164 9.41 19.59 -0.25
CA VAL A 164 9.70 20.28 1.01
C VAL A 164 10.57 19.41 1.92
N LYS A 165 11.22 20.04 2.91
CA LYS A 165 11.94 19.27 3.94
C LYS A 165 10.97 18.40 4.72
N THR A 166 11.44 17.26 5.24
CA THR A 166 10.64 16.27 5.99
C THR A 166 9.73 16.91 7.05
N LYS A 167 10.23 17.87 7.84
CA LYS A 167 9.48 18.56 8.90
C LYS A 167 8.30 19.40 8.39
N ASP A 168 8.32 19.76 7.11
CA ASP A 168 7.33 20.62 6.46
C ASP A 168 6.31 19.79 5.65
N ILE A 169 6.42 18.47 5.64
CA ILE A 169 5.43 17.56 5.05
C ILE A 169 4.22 17.46 5.99
N LYS A 170 3.18 18.25 5.75
CA LYS A 170 2.00 18.37 6.62
C LYS A 170 0.70 17.99 5.92
N THR A 171 0.71 17.94 4.59
CA THR A 171 -0.51 17.70 3.82
C THR A 171 -0.83 16.21 3.80
N PHE A 172 -2.09 15.86 4.11
CA PHE A 172 -2.64 14.55 3.85
C PHE A 172 -3.31 14.55 2.48
N ALA A 173 -2.83 13.71 1.56
CA ALA A 173 -3.47 13.49 0.27
C ALA A 173 -4.42 12.29 0.39
N PRO A 174 -5.75 12.48 0.42
CA PRO A 174 -6.71 11.38 0.49
C PRO A 174 -6.57 10.47 -0.72
N SER A 175 -6.68 9.17 -0.52
CA SER A 175 -6.71 8.23 -1.63
C SER A 175 -7.47 6.95 -1.29
N CYS A 176 -8.19 6.45 -2.31
CA CYS A 176 -8.85 5.17 -2.30
C CYS A 176 -8.74 4.56 -3.70
N SER A 177 -8.15 3.37 -3.82
CA SER A 177 -8.10 2.70 -5.12
C SER A 177 -9.49 2.16 -5.46
N ARG A 178 -9.91 2.26 -6.72
CA ARG A 178 -11.22 1.83 -7.20
C ARG A 178 -11.13 1.35 -8.66
N GLY A 179 -12.06 0.52 -9.08
CA GLY A 179 -12.31 0.17 -10.48
C GLY A 179 -11.41 -0.89 -11.11
N ASN A 180 -10.13 -0.96 -10.82
CA ASN A 180 -9.20 -1.87 -11.49
C ASN A 180 -8.87 -3.15 -10.70
N ARG A 181 -9.33 -3.25 -9.46
CA ARG A 181 -9.12 -4.40 -8.56
C ARG A 181 -10.37 -4.68 -7.76
N THR A 182 -10.57 -5.93 -7.40
CA THR A 182 -11.67 -6.38 -6.55
C THR A 182 -11.59 -5.79 -5.14
N ARG A 183 -10.37 -5.68 -4.58
CA ARG A 183 -10.15 -5.11 -3.25
C ARG A 183 -9.76 -3.64 -3.36
N PHE A 184 -10.47 -2.78 -2.67
CA PHE A 184 -10.22 -1.34 -2.61
C PHE A 184 -9.23 -1.03 -1.48
N PHE A 185 -8.27 -0.15 -1.73
CA PHE A 185 -7.29 0.28 -0.72
C PHE A 185 -7.61 1.69 -0.27
N LEU A 186 -8.10 1.83 0.97
CA LEU A 186 -8.42 3.13 1.57
C LEU A 186 -7.25 3.60 2.42
N LYS A 187 -6.66 4.73 2.04
CA LYS A 187 -5.59 5.38 2.81
C LYS A 187 -6.18 6.07 4.04
N VAL A 188 -5.88 5.53 5.21
CA VAL A 188 -6.37 6.07 6.49
C VAL A 188 -5.33 6.89 7.24
N GLN A 189 -4.04 6.69 6.95
CA GLN A 189 -2.93 7.33 7.65
C GLN A 189 -1.73 7.47 6.70
N ASP A 190 -0.85 8.47 6.93
CA ASP A 190 0.41 8.67 6.21
C ASP A 190 1.51 9.19 7.15
N GLY A 191 2.78 8.94 6.80
CA GLY A 191 3.93 9.29 7.63
C GLY A 191 4.13 8.35 8.81
N CYS A 192 5.20 8.55 9.62
CA CYS A 192 5.51 7.70 10.76
C CYS A 192 6.44 8.41 11.74
N ASP A 193 6.15 8.28 13.06
CA ASP A 193 6.91 8.90 14.14
C ASP A 193 7.85 7.92 14.87
N TYR A 194 8.06 6.72 14.31
CA TYR A 194 8.87 5.69 14.98
C TYR A 194 10.37 5.88 14.77
N PHE A 195 10.79 6.35 13.61
CA PHE A 195 12.20 6.53 13.28
C PHE A 195 13.06 5.29 13.59
N CYS A 196 12.55 4.10 13.21
CA CYS A 196 13.33 2.88 13.32
C CYS A 196 14.70 3.04 12.64
N THR A 197 15.76 2.47 13.23
CA THR A 197 17.15 2.75 12.81
C THR A 197 17.44 2.45 11.33
N TYR A 198 16.71 1.53 10.73
CA TYR A 198 16.87 1.09 9.33
C TYR A 198 15.94 1.80 8.33
N CYS A 199 14.97 2.59 8.81
CA CYS A 199 13.84 3.01 7.99
C CYS A 199 14.02 4.42 7.41
N THR A 200 13.75 4.58 6.11
CA THR A 200 13.77 5.85 5.40
C THR A 200 12.37 6.50 5.27
N ILE A 201 11.32 5.80 5.66
CA ILE A 201 9.93 6.25 5.45
C ILE A 201 9.61 7.57 6.17
N PRO A 202 10.02 7.82 7.43
CA PRO A 202 9.80 9.13 8.04
C PRO A 202 10.37 10.27 7.21
N TYR A 203 11.52 10.07 6.59
CA TYR A 203 12.17 11.08 5.74
C TYR A 203 11.44 11.27 4.40
N ALA A 204 10.87 10.20 3.85
CA ALA A 204 10.17 10.23 2.57
C ALA A 204 8.70 10.68 2.68
N ARG A 205 8.05 10.47 3.85
CA ARG A 205 6.61 10.71 4.01
C ARG A 205 6.28 11.66 5.15
N GLY A 206 7.27 12.09 5.96
CA GLY A 206 7.07 12.97 7.08
C GLY A 206 6.47 12.30 8.32
N PHE A 207 6.00 13.14 9.24
CA PHE A 207 5.39 12.71 10.48
C PHE A 207 3.99 12.11 10.27
N SER A 208 3.54 11.33 11.26
CA SER A 208 2.22 10.69 11.25
C SER A 208 1.10 11.72 11.14
N ARG A 209 0.15 11.47 10.24
CA ARG A 209 -1.03 12.31 10.03
C ARG A 209 -2.16 11.52 9.41
N ASN A 210 -3.38 11.94 9.68
CA ASN A 210 -4.59 11.29 9.25
C ASN A 210 -5.72 12.31 8.97
N PRO A 211 -6.72 11.97 8.15
CA PRO A 211 -7.94 12.74 8.02
C PRO A 211 -8.91 12.38 9.15
N SER A 212 -10.05 13.10 9.24
CA SER A 212 -11.12 12.76 10.19
C SER A 212 -11.80 11.44 9.84
N ILE A 213 -12.35 10.76 10.84
CA ILE A 213 -13.17 9.54 10.68
C ILE A 213 -14.32 9.80 9.71
N SER A 214 -15.03 10.94 9.85
CA SER A 214 -16.15 11.27 8.96
C SER A 214 -15.76 11.30 7.49
N SER A 215 -14.57 11.82 7.16
CA SER A 215 -14.05 11.83 5.79
C SER A 215 -13.76 10.42 5.27
N LEU A 216 -13.25 9.52 6.11
CA LEU A 216 -12.96 8.14 5.74
C LEU A 216 -14.23 7.31 5.56
N VAL A 217 -15.23 7.49 6.41
CA VAL A 217 -16.55 6.87 6.26
C VAL A 217 -17.21 7.29 4.95
N GLU A 218 -17.14 8.57 4.59
CA GLU A 218 -17.66 9.05 3.31
C GLU A 218 -16.94 8.40 2.12
N GLN A 219 -15.60 8.29 2.16
CA GLN A 219 -14.84 7.59 1.13
C GLN A 219 -15.20 6.09 1.04
N ALA A 220 -15.49 5.44 2.19
CA ALA A 220 -15.93 4.04 2.20
C ALA A 220 -17.32 3.88 1.58
N ARG A 221 -18.26 4.81 1.84
CA ARG A 221 -19.58 4.82 1.19
C ARG A 221 -19.48 5.04 -0.32
N GLN A 222 -18.61 5.94 -0.76
CA GLN A 222 -18.35 6.14 -2.19
C GLN A 222 -17.76 4.90 -2.84
N ALA A 223 -16.83 4.21 -2.15
CA ALA A 223 -16.30 2.94 -2.62
C ALA A 223 -17.39 1.85 -2.76
N ALA A 224 -18.34 1.80 -1.81
CA ALA A 224 -19.48 0.90 -1.86
C ALA A 224 -20.40 1.23 -3.04
N ALA A 225 -20.71 2.51 -3.28
CA ALA A 225 -21.53 2.97 -4.40
C ALA A 225 -20.92 2.60 -5.76
N GLU A 226 -19.59 2.46 -5.84
CA GLU A 226 -18.86 1.98 -7.02
C GLU A 226 -18.72 0.45 -7.07
N GLY A 227 -19.46 -0.29 -6.23
CA GLY A 227 -19.50 -1.76 -6.20
C GLY A 227 -18.40 -2.42 -5.37
N GLY A 228 -17.66 -1.66 -4.58
CA GLY A 228 -16.64 -2.20 -3.67
C GLY A 228 -17.28 -3.09 -2.59
N LYS A 229 -16.81 -4.32 -2.45
CA LYS A 229 -17.27 -5.28 -1.42
C LYS A 229 -16.26 -5.45 -0.30
N GLU A 230 -14.97 -5.32 -0.60
CA GLU A 230 -13.89 -5.41 0.38
C GLU A 230 -12.99 -4.17 0.32
N ILE A 231 -12.78 -3.56 1.49
CA ILE A 231 -11.83 -2.45 1.66
C ILE A 231 -10.69 -2.89 2.57
N VAL A 232 -9.45 -2.64 2.12
CA VAL A 232 -8.25 -2.82 2.93
C VAL A 232 -7.81 -1.44 3.43
N LEU A 233 -7.83 -1.25 4.75
CA LEU A 233 -7.30 -0.05 5.37
C LEU A 233 -5.78 -0.03 5.17
N THR A 234 -5.25 1.05 4.61
CA THR A 234 -3.82 1.15 4.29
C THR A 234 -3.22 2.46 4.79
N GLY A 235 -1.95 2.39 5.15
CA GLY A 235 -1.17 3.52 5.65
C GLY A 235 0.29 3.10 5.79
N VAL A 236 1.06 3.94 6.44
CA VAL A 236 2.46 3.67 6.82
C VAL A 236 2.52 2.99 8.18
N ASN A 237 1.88 3.58 9.17
CA ASN A 237 1.70 3.07 10.52
C ASN A 237 0.26 3.37 10.96
N ILE A 238 -0.67 2.52 10.57
CA ILE A 238 -2.11 2.80 10.74
C ILE A 238 -2.54 2.88 12.20
N GLY A 239 -1.79 2.27 13.13
CA GLY A 239 -2.05 2.36 14.55
C GLY A 239 -1.82 3.77 15.15
N ASP A 240 -1.00 4.60 14.48
CA ASP A 240 -0.80 6.02 14.81
C ASP A 240 -1.98 6.91 14.36
N PHE A 241 -3.09 6.32 13.90
CA PHE A 241 -4.29 7.08 13.55
C PHE A 241 -4.77 7.91 14.76
N GLY A 242 -5.08 9.18 14.50
CA GLY A 242 -5.48 10.13 15.53
C GLY A 242 -4.41 11.14 15.93
N ALA A 243 -3.17 10.97 15.47
CA ALA A 243 -2.07 11.91 15.78
C ALA A 243 -2.41 13.38 15.47
N THR A 244 -3.26 13.64 14.47
CA THR A 244 -3.65 14.99 14.06
C THR A 244 -5.10 15.35 14.37
N THR A 245 -5.95 14.38 14.68
CA THR A 245 -7.41 14.60 14.89
C THR A 245 -7.88 14.29 16.29
N HIS A 246 -7.03 13.69 17.14
CA HIS A 246 -7.36 13.22 18.50
C HIS A 246 -8.48 12.15 18.53
N GLU A 247 -8.75 11.49 17.40
CA GLU A 247 -9.61 10.32 17.26
C GLU A 247 -8.75 9.06 17.46
N SER A 248 -9.34 7.90 17.75
CA SER A 248 -8.58 6.65 17.86
C SER A 248 -8.77 5.73 16.65
N PHE A 249 -7.81 4.83 16.43
CA PHE A 249 -7.96 3.80 15.38
C PHE A 249 -9.15 2.88 15.66
N LEU A 250 -9.44 2.59 16.95
CA LEU A 250 -10.62 1.81 17.33
C LEU A 250 -11.94 2.55 16.99
N ASP A 251 -11.99 3.88 17.16
CA ASP A 251 -13.17 4.65 16.77
C ASP A 251 -13.36 4.65 15.26
N LEU A 252 -12.27 4.71 14.48
CA LEU A 252 -12.33 4.54 13.03
C LEU A 252 -12.89 3.16 12.65
N VAL A 253 -12.40 2.09 13.29
CA VAL A 253 -12.86 0.71 13.03
C VAL A 253 -14.35 0.60 13.32
N LYS A 254 -14.83 1.11 14.48
CA LYS A 254 -16.25 1.13 14.84
C LYS A 254 -17.11 1.91 13.82
N ALA A 255 -16.64 3.07 13.40
CA ALA A 255 -17.38 3.91 12.44
C ALA A 255 -17.46 3.25 11.04
N LEU A 256 -16.39 2.60 10.59
CA LEU A 256 -16.37 1.87 9.32
C LEU A 256 -17.23 0.59 9.37
N ASP A 257 -17.29 -0.11 10.51
CA ASP A 257 -18.16 -1.27 10.68
C ASP A 257 -19.65 -0.92 10.50
N GLY A 258 -20.02 0.33 10.74
CA GLY A 258 -21.35 0.87 10.46
C GLY A 258 -21.65 1.16 8.99
N VAL A 259 -20.70 0.97 8.06
CA VAL A 259 -20.95 1.09 6.61
C VAL A 259 -21.42 -0.26 6.08
N GLU A 260 -22.72 -0.50 6.14
CA GLU A 260 -23.34 -1.83 5.89
C GLU A 260 -23.16 -2.35 4.46
N GLU A 261 -23.01 -1.46 3.51
CA GLU A 261 -22.81 -1.78 2.10
C GLU A 261 -21.46 -2.48 1.86
N ILE A 262 -20.42 -2.14 2.63
CA ILE A 262 -19.14 -2.84 2.59
C ILE A 262 -19.25 -4.13 3.39
N LYS A 263 -18.97 -5.25 2.74
CA LYS A 263 -19.11 -6.59 3.33
C LYS A 263 -17.87 -7.00 4.12
N ARG A 264 -16.69 -6.51 3.72
CA ARG A 264 -15.42 -6.89 4.35
C ARG A 264 -14.48 -5.70 4.49
N PHE A 265 -13.95 -5.51 5.70
CA PHE A 265 -12.80 -4.66 5.97
C PHE A 265 -11.60 -5.51 6.38
N ARG A 266 -10.40 -5.14 5.91
CA ARG A 266 -9.15 -5.73 6.38
C ARG A 266 -8.22 -4.66 6.90
N ILE A 267 -7.60 -4.96 8.02
CA ILE A 267 -6.55 -4.14 8.61
C ILE A 267 -5.23 -4.54 7.94
N SER A 268 -4.49 -3.57 7.38
CA SER A 268 -3.14 -3.83 6.91
C SER A 268 -2.14 -3.82 8.07
N SER A 269 -0.86 -3.57 7.81
CA SER A 269 0.21 -3.61 8.81
C SER A 269 -0.10 -2.71 10.01
N LEU A 270 -0.19 -3.30 11.21
CA LEU A 270 -0.48 -2.64 12.48
C LEU A 270 0.58 -3.02 13.51
N GLU A 271 1.28 -2.03 14.04
CA GLU A 271 2.35 -2.23 15.02
C GLU A 271 1.83 -2.87 16.31
N PRO A 272 2.54 -3.84 16.90
CA PRO A 272 2.10 -4.59 18.08
C PRO A 272 1.75 -3.70 19.28
N ASP A 273 2.53 -2.66 19.54
CA ASP A 273 2.34 -1.72 20.64
C ASP A 273 1.17 -0.75 20.44
N LEU A 274 0.72 -0.57 19.20
CA LEU A 274 -0.46 0.22 18.85
C LEU A 274 -1.74 -0.61 18.67
N MET A 275 -1.62 -1.93 18.76
CA MET A 275 -2.76 -2.85 18.72
C MET A 275 -3.32 -3.04 20.14
N SER A 276 -4.36 -2.27 20.49
CA SER A 276 -5.01 -2.42 21.79
C SER A 276 -5.77 -3.74 21.90
N ASP A 277 -5.91 -4.25 23.12
CA ASP A 277 -6.67 -5.47 23.39
C ASP A 277 -8.16 -5.27 23.05
N ASP A 278 -8.70 -4.08 23.31
CA ASP A 278 -10.07 -3.69 22.95
C ASP A 278 -10.31 -3.73 21.44
N LEU A 279 -9.29 -3.37 20.63
CA LEU A 279 -9.38 -3.47 19.17
C LEU A 279 -9.50 -4.93 18.72
N ILE A 280 -8.69 -5.82 19.28
CA ILE A 280 -8.72 -7.26 18.98
C ILE A 280 -10.08 -7.85 19.38
N GLU A 281 -10.57 -7.52 20.59
CA GLU A 281 -11.86 -7.98 21.05
C GLU A 281 -13.00 -7.42 20.19
N TYR A 282 -12.96 -6.15 19.81
CA TYR A 282 -13.95 -5.58 18.90
C TYR A 282 -13.99 -6.28 17.54
N CYS A 283 -12.81 -6.48 16.92
CA CYS A 283 -12.73 -7.16 15.62
C CYS A 283 -13.31 -8.59 15.67
N SER A 284 -13.19 -9.29 16.78
CA SER A 284 -13.75 -10.64 16.93
C SER A 284 -15.28 -10.70 16.86
N ARG A 285 -15.95 -9.59 17.21
CA ARG A 285 -17.43 -9.45 17.22
C ARG A 285 -17.95 -8.62 16.05
N SER A 286 -17.04 -8.05 15.26
CA SER A 286 -17.40 -7.19 14.14
C SER A 286 -18.08 -7.97 13.02
N ARG A 287 -19.08 -7.34 12.41
CA ARG A 287 -19.76 -7.84 11.22
C ARG A 287 -18.81 -7.92 10.02
N ALA A 288 -17.99 -6.91 9.83
CA ALA A 288 -17.27 -6.69 8.59
C ALA A 288 -15.74 -6.73 8.71
N PHE A 289 -15.16 -6.55 9.89
CA PHE A 289 -13.72 -6.71 10.06
C PHE A 289 -13.34 -8.19 10.04
N MET A 290 -12.56 -8.55 9.03
CA MET A 290 -12.22 -9.95 8.77
C MET A 290 -11.16 -10.47 9.75
N PRO A 291 -11.21 -11.77 10.13
CA PRO A 291 -10.20 -12.41 10.99
C PRO A 291 -8.88 -12.57 10.23
N HIS A 292 -8.22 -11.45 9.99
CA HIS A 292 -6.97 -11.34 9.26
C HIS A 292 -6.15 -10.18 9.82
N PHE A 293 -4.96 -10.47 10.31
CA PHE A 293 -4.03 -9.48 10.85
C PHE A 293 -2.70 -9.55 10.13
N HIS A 294 -2.10 -8.40 9.92
CA HIS A 294 -0.74 -8.27 9.42
C HIS A 294 0.05 -7.47 10.45
N ILE A 295 1.04 -8.10 11.09
CA ILE A 295 1.71 -7.55 12.26
C ILE A 295 3.23 -7.58 12.02
N PRO A 296 3.91 -6.42 11.99
CA PRO A 296 5.35 -6.37 11.78
C PRO A 296 6.10 -6.75 13.06
N LEU A 297 6.72 -7.93 13.06
CA LEU A 297 7.63 -8.36 14.13
C LEU A 297 9.05 -7.83 13.94
N GLN A 298 9.53 -7.86 12.73
CA GLN A 298 10.88 -7.56 12.28
C GLN A 298 11.94 -8.55 12.77
N SER A 299 12.02 -8.86 14.07
CA SER A 299 12.93 -9.86 14.66
C SER A 299 12.30 -10.49 15.91
N GLY A 300 12.56 -11.76 16.17
CA GLY A 300 12.17 -12.44 17.41
C GLY A 300 13.22 -12.33 18.52
N SER A 301 14.33 -11.63 18.29
CA SER A 301 15.36 -11.34 19.30
C SER A 301 15.18 -9.93 19.85
N ASP A 302 15.01 -9.81 21.16
CA ASP A 302 14.85 -8.51 21.84
C ASP A 302 16.09 -7.64 21.72
N ALA A 303 17.27 -8.23 21.63
CA ALA A 303 18.52 -7.51 21.38
C ALA A 303 18.46 -6.82 20.00
N VAL A 304 17.99 -7.51 18.97
CA VAL A 304 17.85 -6.93 17.62
C VAL A 304 16.73 -5.91 17.58
N LEU A 305 15.57 -6.17 18.21
CA LEU A 305 14.47 -5.19 18.30
C LEU A 305 14.92 -3.88 18.95
N LYS A 306 15.73 -3.94 20.00
CA LYS A 306 16.34 -2.78 20.63
C LYS A 306 17.30 -2.04 19.70
N LEU A 307 18.13 -2.74 18.93
CA LEU A 307 19.00 -2.12 17.91
C LEU A 307 18.19 -1.47 16.79
N MET A 308 17.01 -2.01 16.46
CA MET A 308 16.08 -1.43 15.49
C MET A 308 15.28 -0.24 16.03
N HIS A 309 15.37 0.09 17.32
CA HIS A 309 14.52 1.05 18.03
C HIS A 309 13.04 0.72 17.94
N ARG A 310 12.68 -0.60 18.08
CA ARG A 310 11.28 -1.00 18.16
C ARG A 310 10.71 -0.64 19.54
N ARG A 311 9.41 -0.34 19.57
CA ARG A 311 8.69 0.09 20.79
C ARG A 311 8.01 -1.07 21.51
N TYR A 312 8.32 -2.29 21.12
CA TYR A 312 7.84 -3.54 21.70
C TYR A 312 8.97 -4.56 21.77
N ASP A 313 8.73 -5.60 22.54
CA ASP A 313 9.58 -6.79 22.67
C ASP A 313 8.87 -8.05 22.17
N SER A 314 9.56 -9.17 22.18
CA SER A 314 9.04 -10.47 21.78
C SER A 314 7.89 -10.94 22.68
N ALA A 315 7.89 -10.58 23.97
CA ALA A 315 6.85 -10.94 24.91
C ALA A 315 5.52 -10.25 24.60
N LEU A 316 5.53 -8.92 24.33
CA LEU A 316 4.34 -8.19 23.90
C LEU A 316 3.80 -8.75 22.58
N PHE A 317 4.68 -9.04 21.63
CA PHE A 317 4.28 -9.63 20.35
C PHE A 317 3.57 -10.98 20.55
N ALA A 318 4.16 -11.89 21.33
CA ALA A 318 3.57 -13.20 21.64
C ALA A 318 2.20 -13.05 22.31
N HIS A 319 2.07 -12.13 23.28
CA HIS A 319 0.81 -11.84 23.94
C HIS A 319 -0.29 -11.42 22.95
N LYS A 320 0.04 -10.55 21.96
CA LYS A 320 -0.95 -10.15 20.95
C LYS A 320 -1.37 -11.31 20.05
N ILE A 321 -0.44 -12.20 19.67
CA ILE A 321 -0.77 -13.41 18.92
C ILE A 321 -1.71 -14.32 19.72
N GLU A 322 -1.38 -14.59 20.99
CA GLU A 322 -2.21 -15.39 21.88
C GLU A 322 -3.60 -14.81 22.06
N LEU A 323 -3.70 -13.50 22.23
CA LEU A 323 -4.98 -12.81 22.39
C LEU A 323 -5.85 -12.88 21.12
N ILE A 324 -5.25 -12.66 19.93
CA ILE A 324 -5.93 -12.83 18.65
C ILE A 324 -6.47 -14.27 18.54
N LYS A 325 -5.63 -15.27 18.81
CA LYS A 325 -6.03 -16.68 18.70
C LYS A 325 -7.07 -17.10 19.74
N LYS A 326 -7.04 -16.49 20.91
CA LYS A 326 -8.08 -16.70 21.96
C LYS A 326 -9.45 -16.23 21.47
N TYR A 327 -9.55 -15.05 20.88
CA TYR A 327 -10.82 -14.49 20.39
C TYR A 327 -11.21 -14.97 18.99
N MET A 328 -10.24 -15.24 18.14
CA MET A 328 -10.40 -15.61 16.73
C MET A 328 -9.44 -16.76 16.36
N PRO A 329 -9.75 -18.02 16.75
CA PRO A 329 -8.87 -19.18 16.49
C PRO A 329 -8.54 -19.35 15.00
N ASP A 330 -9.47 -18.98 14.13
CA ASP A 330 -9.36 -19.08 12.68
C ASP A 330 -8.71 -17.86 12.01
N ALA A 331 -8.21 -16.89 12.79
CA ALA A 331 -7.58 -15.71 12.23
C ALA A 331 -6.30 -16.07 11.46
N PHE A 332 -6.18 -15.53 10.23
CA PHE A 332 -4.92 -15.51 9.50
C PHE A 332 -4.02 -14.43 10.11
N ILE A 333 -2.80 -14.80 10.49
CA ILE A 333 -1.81 -13.87 11.01
C ILE A 333 -0.58 -13.89 10.11
N GLY A 334 -0.40 -12.82 9.33
CA GLY A 334 0.80 -12.55 8.54
C GLY A 334 1.80 -11.72 9.36
N VAL A 335 3.08 -12.06 9.29
CA VAL A 335 4.14 -11.44 10.09
C VAL A 335 5.27 -10.96 9.19
N ASP A 336 5.65 -9.68 9.28
CA ASP A 336 6.85 -9.17 8.62
C ASP A 336 8.08 -9.51 9.42
N VAL A 337 9.09 -10.09 8.76
CA VAL A 337 10.38 -10.44 9.36
C VAL A 337 11.51 -9.97 8.49
N MET A 338 12.45 -9.26 9.08
CA MET A 338 13.66 -8.78 8.40
C MET A 338 14.86 -9.60 8.79
N VAL A 339 15.64 -10.09 7.84
CA VAL A 339 16.84 -10.90 8.08
C VAL A 339 18.09 -10.16 7.67
N GLY A 340 19.16 -10.36 8.43
CA GLY A 340 20.47 -9.82 8.10
C GLY A 340 20.61 -8.35 8.41
N THR A 341 19.86 -7.83 9.37
CA THR A 341 20.06 -6.46 9.87
C THR A 341 21.41 -6.34 10.55
N ARG A 342 21.93 -5.11 10.56
CA ARG A 342 23.17 -4.89 11.32
C ARG A 342 22.95 -5.22 12.79
N GLY A 343 23.89 -5.94 13.38
CA GLY A 343 23.81 -6.43 14.77
C GLY A 343 23.12 -7.79 14.93
N GLU A 344 22.53 -8.38 13.89
CA GLU A 344 21.92 -9.70 13.93
C GLU A 344 23.00 -10.79 13.86
N THR A 345 23.51 -11.23 15.00
CA THR A 345 24.44 -12.36 15.08
C THR A 345 23.77 -13.68 14.68
N PRO A 346 24.51 -14.79 14.47
CA PRO A 346 23.91 -16.09 14.26
C PRO A 346 22.99 -16.53 15.41
N GLU A 347 23.36 -16.24 16.65
CA GLU A 347 22.59 -16.56 17.85
C GLU A 347 21.26 -15.81 17.87
N TYR A 348 21.25 -14.52 17.56
CA TYR A 348 20.03 -13.71 17.49
C TYR A 348 19.11 -14.12 16.33
N PHE A 349 19.67 -14.62 15.24
CA PHE A 349 18.87 -15.22 14.18
C PHE A 349 18.20 -16.52 14.64
N GLU A 350 18.93 -17.40 15.37
CA GLU A 350 18.34 -18.62 15.91
C GLU A 350 17.23 -18.32 16.95
N GLU A 351 17.41 -17.29 17.81
CA GLU A 351 16.35 -16.80 18.69
C GLU A 351 15.09 -16.44 17.88
N THR A 352 15.26 -15.69 16.79
CA THR A 352 14.16 -15.29 15.89
C THR A 352 13.49 -16.51 15.25
N TYR A 353 14.28 -17.47 14.75
CA TYR A 353 13.76 -18.66 14.09
C TYR A 353 12.95 -19.52 15.06
N GLU A 354 13.48 -19.83 16.25
CA GLU A 354 12.79 -20.63 17.25
C GLU A 354 11.57 -19.90 17.85
N PHE A 355 11.64 -18.58 17.99
CA PHE A 355 10.49 -17.76 18.38
C PHE A 355 9.34 -17.90 17.38
N LEU A 356 9.59 -17.70 16.10
CA LEU A 356 8.60 -17.81 15.04
C LEU A 356 8.06 -19.22 14.85
N LYS A 357 8.90 -20.23 15.04
CA LYS A 357 8.53 -21.63 14.92
C LYS A 357 7.45 -22.03 15.95
N ARG A 358 7.56 -21.56 17.19
CA ARG A 358 6.60 -21.88 18.27
C ARG A 358 5.31 -21.07 18.24
N LEU A 359 5.28 -19.89 17.59
CA LEU A 359 4.08 -19.05 17.53
C LEU A 359 3.03 -19.61 16.57
N ASP A 360 1.74 -19.48 16.91
CA ASP A 360 0.63 -19.81 16.01
C ASP A 360 0.36 -18.65 15.04
N VAL A 361 1.32 -18.39 14.14
CA VAL A 361 1.20 -17.46 13.02
C VAL A 361 1.08 -18.24 11.72
N THR A 362 0.47 -17.62 10.70
CA THR A 362 0.11 -18.32 9.47
C THR A 362 1.15 -18.15 8.38
N HIS A 363 1.69 -16.95 8.22
CA HIS A 363 2.56 -16.61 7.09
C HIS A 363 3.65 -15.62 7.50
N LEU A 364 4.86 -15.81 7.00
CA LEU A 364 5.98 -14.91 7.22
C LEU A 364 6.33 -14.18 5.92
N HIS A 365 6.25 -12.87 5.95
CA HIS A 365 6.79 -12.01 4.90
C HIS A 365 8.25 -11.73 5.21
N VAL A 366 9.15 -12.45 4.55
CA VAL A 366 10.59 -12.40 4.82
C VAL A 366 11.27 -11.39 3.92
N PHE A 367 11.94 -10.41 4.51
CA PHE A 367 12.67 -9.36 3.80
C PHE A 367 14.16 -9.40 4.14
N PRO A 368 15.06 -9.57 3.17
CA PRO A 368 16.47 -9.32 3.41
C PRO A 368 16.71 -7.84 3.65
N TYR A 369 17.47 -7.51 4.70
CA TYR A 369 17.82 -6.12 5.01
C TYR A 369 18.64 -5.49 3.86
N SER A 370 18.24 -4.30 3.48
CA SER A 370 18.93 -3.45 2.52
C SER A 370 19.43 -2.20 3.22
N GLU A 371 20.72 -1.94 3.16
CA GLU A 371 21.32 -0.74 3.72
C GLU A 371 20.79 0.51 3.01
N ARG A 372 20.55 1.55 3.78
CA ARG A 372 20.06 2.82 3.25
C ARG A 372 20.94 3.98 3.73
N PRO A 373 21.42 4.82 2.81
CA PRO A 373 22.19 6.01 3.16
C PRO A 373 21.44 6.90 4.19
N GLY A 374 22.16 7.44 5.14
CA GLY A 374 21.59 8.33 6.15
C GLY A 374 20.86 7.65 7.31
N THR A 375 20.67 6.32 7.28
CA THR A 375 20.01 5.58 8.35
C THR A 375 20.95 5.33 9.54
N ALA A 376 20.41 5.35 10.76
CA ALA A 376 21.18 5.10 11.98
C ALA A 376 21.73 3.67 12.06
N ALA A 377 21.09 2.72 11.41
CA ALA A 377 21.53 1.31 11.36
C ALA A 377 22.96 1.16 10.82
N LEU A 378 23.41 2.05 9.94
CA LEU A 378 24.77 1.98 9.38
C LEU A 378 25.89 2.17 10.42
N ARG A 379 25.55 2.69 11.61
CA ARG A 379 26.50 2.85 12.75
C ARG A 379 26.67 1.57 13.57
N ILE A 380 25.81 0.57 13.37
CA ILE A 380 25.89 -0.70 14.08
C ILE A 380 27.01 -1.54 13.44
N PRO A 381 28.02 -1.99 14.21
CA PRO A 381 29.27 -2.50 13.65
C PRO A 381 29.13 -3.89 12.99
N TYR A 382 28.26 -4.77 13.49
CA TYR A 382 28.14 -6.13 12.96
C TYR A 382 27.34 -6.15 11.67
N VAL A 383 27.94 -6.63 10.58
CA VAL A 383 27.34 -6.70 9.25
C VAL A 383 27.16 -8.16 8.84
N VAL A 384 25.96 -8.51 8.45
CA VAL A 384 25.64 -9.86 7.96
C VAL A 384 25.98 -9.96 6.48
N SER A 385 26.68 -11.02 6.07
CA SER A 385 27.03 -11.25 4.67
C SER A 385 25.79 -11.52 3.81
N ASP A 386 25.85 -11.19 2.52
CA ASP A 386 24.74 -11.48 1.60
C ASP A 386 24.48 -12.99 1.45
N LYS A 387 25.52 -13.81 1.63
CA LYS A 387 25.39 -15.27 1.67
C LYS A 387 24.53 -15.71 2.87
N ASP A 388 24.80 -15.16 4.05
CA ASP A 388 24.03 -15.47 5.26
C ASP A 388 22.63 -14.93 5.19
N LYS A 389 22.42 -13.71 4.67
CA LYS A 389 21.08 -13.16 4.41
C LYS A 389 20.24 -14.08 3.52
N LYS A 390 20.83 -14.63 2.45
CA LYS A 390 20.15 -15.57 1.56
C LYS A 390 19.82 -16.88 2.29
N LEU A 391 20.73 -17.42 3.08
CA LEU A 391 20.50 -18.65 3.85
C LEU A 391 19.40 -18.46 4.90
N ARG A 392 19.46 -17.36 5.67
CA ARG A 392 18.46 -17.02 6.68
C ARG A 392 17.07 -16.80 6.04
N SER A 393 17.02 -16.07 4.93
CA SER A 393 15.76 -15.87 4.18
C SER A 393 15.17 -17.20 3.73
N LYS A 394 15.98 -18.11 3.18
CA LYS A 394 15.52 -19.42 2.72
C LYS A 394 14.89 -20.22 3.87
N ARG A 395 15.55 -20.29 5.03
CA ARG A 395 15.04 -21.03 6.22
C ARG A 395 13.70 -20.49 6.70
N LEU A 396 13.54 -19.15 6.75
CA LEU A 396 12.27 -18.53 7.16
C LEU A 396 11.16 -18.66 6.10
N ILE A 397 11.50 -18.68 4.82
CA ILE A 397 10.52 -18.93 3.74
C ILE A 397 10.02 -20.37 3.83
N GLU A 398 10.89 -21.36 4.03
CA GLU A 398 10.53 -22.76 4.24
C GLU A 398 9.58 -22.90 5.45
N LEU A 399 9.91 -22.26 6.58
CA LEU A 399 9.03 -22.23 7.76
C LEU A 399 7.68 -21.55 7.46
N SER A 400 7.67 -20.48 6.67
CA SER A 400 6.44 -19.80 6.25
C SER A 400 5.54 -20.71 5.42
N ASP A 401 6.13 -21.46 4.48
CA ASP A 401 5.40 -22.38 3.62
C ASP A 401 4.79 -23.53 4.45
N GLU A 402 5.53 -24.10 5.38
CA GLU A 402 5.03 -25.12 6.32
C GLU A 402 3.84 -24.60 7.13
N LYS A 403 3.95 -23.41 7.73
CA LYS A 403 2.88 -22.79 8.52
C LYS A 403 1.65 -22.46 7.68
N THR A 404 1.84 -21.93 6.48
CA THR A 404 0.74 -21.60 5.56
C THR A 404 0.00 -22.85 5.12
N GLN A 405 0.71 -23.92 4.76
CA GLN A 405 0.12 -25.20 4.39
C GLN A 405 -0.61 -25.84 5.57
N ALA A 406 -0.04 -25.80 6.77
CA ALA A 406 -0.69 -26.31 7.98
C ALA A 406 -1.99 -25.55 8.28
N PHE A 407 -2.00 -24.22 8.11
CA PHE A 407 -3.20 -23.41 8.28
C PHE A 407 -4.26 -23.75 7.22
N TYR A 408 -3.91 -23.79 5.95
CA TYR A 408 -4.84 -24.10 4.85
C TYR A 408 -5.43 -25.50 4.97
N SER A 409 -4.64 -26.50 5.40
CA SER A 409 -5.09 -27.89 5.58
C SER A 409 -6.28 -28.03 6.52
N ARG A 410 -6.43 -27.10 7.48
CA ARG A 410 -7.56 -27.09 8.43
C ARG A 410 -8.92 -26.91 7.75
N TYR A 411 -8.92 -26.34 6.55
CA TYR A 411 -10.15 -25.93 5.85
C TYR A 411 -10.53 -26.87 4.69
N ILE A 412 -9.72 -27.87 4.37
CA ILE A 412 -10.03 -28.84 3.32
C ILE A 412 -11.35 -29.55 3.64
N GLY A 413 -12.27 -29.58 2.67
CA GLY A 413 -13.60 -30.17 2.81
C GLY A 413 -14.65 -29.24 3.41
N GLN A 414 -14.25 -28.07 3.95
CA GLN A 414 -15.20 -27.11 4.53
C GLN A 414 -15.84 -26.21 3.47
N GLU A 415 -16.98 -25.65 3.82
CA GLU A 415 -17.65 -24.62 3.04
C GLU A 415 -17.20 -23.23 3.49
N ALA A 416 -17.00 -22.31 2.54
CA ALA A 416 -16.55 -20.97 2.83
C ALA A 416 -17.08 -19.97 1.81
N GLU A 417 -17.35 -18.74 2.28
CA GLU A 417 -17.65 -17.61 1.42
C GLU A 417 -16.35 -17.01 0.87
N VAL A 418 -16.23 -16.95 -0.44
CA VAL A 418 -15.05 -16.46 -1.18
C VAL A 418 -15.40 -15.21 -1.96
N LEU A 419 -14.56 -14.17 -1.85
CA LEU A 419 -14.58 -13.05 -2.77
C LEU A 419 -13.61 -13.36 -3.92
N PHE A 420 -14.16 -13.57 -5.11
CA PHE A 420 -13.37 -13.83 -6.30
C PHE A 420 -12.77 -12.55 -6.87
N GLU A 421 -11.51 -12.62 -7.28
CA GLU A 421 -10.78 -11.52 -7.90
C GLU A 421 -10.87 -11.60 -9.42
N LYS A 422 -10.80 -10.43 -10.07
CA LYS A 422 -10.81 -10.32 -11.53
C LYS A 422 -9.72 -11.21 -12.15
N SER A 423 -10.12 -12.01 -13.11
CA SER A 423 -9.27 -12.94 -13.84
C SER A 423 -9.19 -12.58 -15.31
N THR A 424 -8.13 -13.02 -15.98
CA THR A 424 -8.06 -13.01 -17.44
C THR A 424 -8.86 -14.18 -17.97
N ARG A 425 -9.73 -13.95 -18.95
CA ARG A 425 -10.59 -14.97 -19.57
C ARG A 425 -9.77 -16.21 -19.98
N GLY A 426 -10.27 -17.39 -19.63
CA GLY A 426 -9.61 -18.66 -19.92
C GLY A 426 -8.47 -19.04 -18.97
N ARG A 427 -8.27 -18.30 -17.88
CA ARG A 427 -7.34 -18.65 -16.78
C ARG A 427 -8.08 -19.05 -15.53
N ALA A 428 -7.39 -19.77 -14.63
CA ALA A 428 -7.90 -20.06 -13.30
C ALA A 428 -8.22 -18.75 -12.56
N MET A 429 -9.32 -18.76 -11.82
CA MET A 429 -9.77 -17.62 -11.03
C MET A 429 -9.36 -17.81 -9.58
N HIS A 430 -8.91 -16.74 -8.95
CA HIS A 430 -8.51 -16.76 -7.54
C HIS A 430 -9.45 -15.92 -6.69
N GLY A 431 -9.50 -16.26 -5.41
CA GLY A 431 -10.26 -15.49 -4.44
C GLY A 431 -9.73 -15.72 -3.02
N PHE A 432 -10.37 -15.06 -2.06
CA PHE A 432 -10.02 -15.19 -0.66
C PHE A 432 -11.25 -15.41 0.22
N THR A 433 -11.12 -16.34 1.16
CA THR A 433 -12.10 -16.53 2.22
C THR A 433 -12.09 -15.36 3.21
N ARG A 434 -13.03 -15.35 4.16
CA ARG A 434 -13.06 -14.36 5.24
C ARG A 434 -11.74 -14.31 6.03
N ASN A 435 -11.19 -15.47 6.37
CA ASN A 435 -9.93 -15.64 7.08
C ASN A 435 -8.71 -15.78 6.16
N TYR A 436 -8.78 -15.23 4.96
CA TYR A 436 -7.68 -15.05 4.03
C TYR A 436 -7.07 -16.34 3.45
N VAL A 437 -7.75 -17.48 3.51
CA VAL A 437 -7.33 -18.66 2.74
C VAL A 437 -7.48 -18.33 1.26
N ARG A 438 -6.40 -18.47 0.51
CA ARG A 438 -6.43 -18.29 -0.94
C ARG A 438 -7.04 -19.53 -1.60
N VAL A 439 -7.95 -19.28 -2.52
CA VAL A 439 -8.59 -20.36 -3.30
C VAL A 439 -8.35 -20.19 -4.78
N GLU A 440 -8.43 -21.31 -5.50
CA GLU A 440 -8.31 -21.37 -6.95
C GLU A 440 -9.50 -22.14 -7.53
N LEU A 441 -10.22 -21.47 -8.44
CA LEU A 441 -11.26 -22.07 -9.25
C LEU A 441 -10.66 -22.41 -10.63
N PRO A 442 -10.75 -23.67 -11.09
CA PRO A 442 -10.19 -24.06 -12.39
C PRO A 442 -10.73 -23.24 -13.55
N ALA A 443 -9.90 -23.01 -14.57
CA ALA A 443 -10.24 -22.22 -15.76
C ALA A 443 -11.54 -22.69 -16.46
N ALA A 444 -11.80 -23.99 -16.47
CA ALA A 444 -13.01 -24.56 -17.07
C ALA A 444 -14.32 -24.17 -16.34
N LYS A 445 -14.22 -23.74 -15.08
CA LYS A 445 -15.35 -23.30 -14.23
C LYS A 445 -15.34 -21.78 -13.98
N SER A 446 -14.33 -21.05 -14.49
CA SER A 446 -14.22 -19.59 -14.33
C SER A 446 -15.19 -18.87 -15.26
N SER A 447 -15.83 -17.81 -14.76
CA SER A 447 -16.73 -16.93 -15.53
C SER A 447 -16.50 -15.47 -15.09
N ASP A 448 -16.60 -14.54 -16.05
CA ASP A 448 -16.51 -13.09 -15.76
C ASP A 448 -17.63 -12.63 -14.80
N ASP A 449 -18.75 -13.38 -14.73
CA ASP A 449 -19.86 -13.10 -13.79
C ASP A 449 -19.46 -13.29 -12.30
N LEU A 450 -18.35 -13.97 -12.04
CA LEU A 450 -17.83 -14.18 -10.68
C LEU A 450 -16.91 -13.05 -10.22
N ASP A 451 -16.49 -12.17 -11.12
CA ASP A 451 -15.64 -11.03 -10.77
C ASP A 451 -16.30 -10.17 -9.69
N ASN A 452 -15.55 -9.93 -8.61
CA ASN A 452 -16.03 -9.17 -7.45
C ASN A 452 -17.32 -9.75 -6.82
N GLN A 453 -17.57 -11.06 -6.95
CA GLN A 453 -18.71 -11.72 -6.31
C GLN A 453 -18.28 -12.48 -5.05
N LEU A 454 -19.16 -12.43 -4.04
CA LEU A 454 -19.10 -13.26 -2.85
C LEU A 454 -19.89 -14.53 -3.13
N VAL A 455 -19.21 -15.67 -3.14
CA VAL A 455 -19.78 -16.95 -3.54
C VAL A 455 -19.44 -18.02 -2.52
N MET A 456 -20.42 -18.87 -2.18
CA MET A 456 -20.18 -20.04 -1.34
C MET A 456 -19.51 -21.13 -2.15
N VAL A 457 -18.42 -21.67 -1.61
CA VAL A 457 -17.65 -22.76 -2.24
C VAL A 457 -17.35 -23.85 -1.25
N ARG A 458 -17.13 -25.07 -1.75
CA ARG A 458 -16.49 -26.14 -0.99
C ARG A 458 -14.99 -26.14 -1.27
N LEU A 459 -14.18 -26.11 -0.22
CA LEU A 459 -12.73 -26.11 -0.30
C LEU A 459 -12.21 -27.53 -0.52
N GLY A 460 -11.41 -27.72 -1.56
CA GLY A 460 -10.76 -29.00 -1.90
C GLY A 460 -9.31 -29.06 -1.42
N GLY A 461 -8.55 -29.99 -2.00
CA GLY A 461 -7.11 -30.10 -1.75
C GLY A 461 -6.30 -28.92 -2.30
N PHE A 462 -5.00 -28.95 -2.08
CA PHE A 462 -4.08 -27.94 -2.62
C PHE A 462 -4.05 -27.95 -4.17
N ASN A 463 -3.83 -26.78 -4.75
CA ASN A 463 -3.43 -26.66 -6.13
C ASN A 463 -2.00 -27.22 -6.34
N HIS A 464 -1.57 -27.32 -7.61
CA HIS A 464 -0.26 -27.90 -7.98
C HIS A 464 0.92 -27.27 -7.19
N ASP A 465 0.92 -25.95 -7.04
CA ASP A 465 2.02 -25.22 -6.40
C ASP A 465 1.89 -25.10 -4.88
N LYS A 466 0.84 -25.69 -4.31
CA LYS A 466 0.48 -25.60 -2.88
C LYS A 466 0.33 -24.17 -2.34
N THR A 467 -0.03 -23.23 -3.23
CA THR A 467 -0.21 -21.81 -2.91
C THR A 467 -1.67 -21.42 -2.66
N ALA A 468 -2.62 -22.32 -2.98
CA ALA A 468 -4.05 -22.13 -2.81
C ALA A 468 -4.75 -23.48 -2.60
N LEU A 469 -5.96 -23.45 -2.05
CA LEU A 469 -6.87 -24.59 -2.09
C LEU A 469 -7.72 -24.53 -3.36
N MET A 470 -7.90 -25.66 -4.02
CA MET A 470 -8.89 -25.81 -5.08
C MET A 470 -10.29 -25.60 -4.51
N CYS A 471 -11.23 -25.09 -5.30
CA CYS A 471 -12.60 -24.94 -4.83
C CYS A 471 -13.63 -25.31 -5.90
N GLU A 472 -14.83 -25.63 -5.41
CA GLU A 472 -16.02 -25.87 -6.22
C GLU A 472 -17.14 -24.94 -5.74
N ILE A 473 -17.83 -24.31 -6.70
CA ILE A 473 -18.99 -23.48 -6.41
C ILE A 473 -20.12 -24.40 -5.94
N LEU A 474 -20.76 -24.02 -4.85
CA LEU A 474 -21.97 -24.68 -4.38
C LEU A 474 -23.16 -24.12 -5.15
N ASP A 475 -23.91 -24.99 -5.78
CA ASP A 475 -25.19 -24.61 -6.39
C ASP A 475 -26.12 -24.01 -5.33
N ARG A 476 -26.72 -22.88 -5.64
CA ARG A 476 -27.66 -22.16 -4.77
C ARG A 476 -28.98 -22.89 -4.64
#